data_00fdffbbab0645b41da8d544cd37d897
#
_entry.id   00fdffbbab0645b41da8d544cd37d897
#
_cell.length_a   1.000
_cell.length_b   1.000
_cell.length_c   1.000
_cell.angle_alpha   90.00
_cell.angle_beta   90.00
_cell.angle_gamma   90.00
#
_symmetry.space_group_name_H-M   'P 1'
#
loop_
_entity.id
_entity.type
_entity.pdbx_description
1 polymer ?
#
loop_
_entity_poly.entity_id
_entity_poly.type
_entity_poly.pdbx_seq_one_letter_code
_entity_poly.pdbx_strand_id
1 'polypeptide(L)'
;MNINDAKPEKESSRAWKRFKANKRGYYSLWIFITLFGLSLFAELLSNDKPLLVYYESSFYVPVLKVYPETTFGGDFETEADYVDPYVKDLLNKNDNWAIYPLNLFRYDTINYYNQQPNPAAPSKDNLLGTDDRGRDVLARLIYGFRLSVLFAFVLTIIGVALGIFAGAMQGYFGGKIDLYAQRIIEVWGSMPELYLLIIFASLFEPSVLLLIILLSIFGWMGLADYVRAEFLRGRNMEYVKAARALGLSNRAIMFRHLLPNSMTPVVTFLPFRISGAILALTSLDFLGLGVPPSTPSLGELLAQGKDNIEAWWLSMSTFVVLVGTLMLLIFIGEALREALDTRRG
;
A
#
# COMPACT_ATOMS: atom_id res chain seq x y z
N MET A 1 20.36 40.05 -34.06
CA MET A 1 20.05 39.85 -32.65
C MET A 1 19.00 38.74 -32.57
N ASN A 2 19.48 37.48 -32.49
CA ASN A 2 18.61 36.29 -32.49
C ASN A 2 17.92 36.15 -31.12
N ILE A 3 16.68 36.54 -31.07
CA ILE A 3 15.80 36.19 -29.92
C ILE A 3 15.43 34.72 -30.13
N ASN A 4 16.12 33.85 -29.37
CA ASN A 4 15.86 32.43 -29.34
C ASN A 4 14.38 32.18 -29.10
N ASP A 5 13.71 31.55 -30.06
CA ASP A 5 12.40 30.89 -29.95
C ASP A 5 12.50 29.68 -29.02
N ALA A 6 12.72 29.91 -27.74
CA ALA A 6 12.59 28.89 -26.71
C ALA A 6 11.08 28.60 -26.54
N LYS A 7 10.59 27.54 -27.20
CA LYS A 7 9.24 27.02 -26.95
C LYS A 7 9.02 26.97 -25.41
N PRO A 8 7.90 27.51 -24.90
CA PRO A 8 7.64 27.49 -23.48
C PRO A 8 7.67 26.01 -22.95
N GLU A 9 8.61 25.76 -22.06
CA GLU A 9 8.72 24.44 -21.43
C GLU A 9 7.38 24.07 -20.81
N LYS A 10 6.88 22.85 -21.10
CA LYS A 10 5.63 22.35 -20.50
C LYS A 10 5.71 22.42 -18.98
N GLU A 11 4.67 22.88 -18.35
CA GLU A 11 4.58 23.05 -16.88
C GLU A 11 4.96 21.78 -16.11
N SER A 12 4.58 20.61 -16.64
CA SER A 12 4.97 19.29 -16.11
C SER A 12 6.49 19.06 -16.13
N SER A 13 7.22 19.56 -17.15
CA SER A 13 8.68 19.45 -17.23
C SER A 13 9.36 20.32 -16.17
N ARG A 14 8.83 21.52 -15.92
CA ARG A 14 9.35 22.42 -14.85
C ARG A 14 9.10 21.81 -13.46
N ALA A 15 7.90 21.27 -13.21
CA ALA A 15 7.57 20.61 -11.95
C ALA A 15 8.51 19.41 -11.69
N TRP A 16 8.77 18.59 -12.71
CA TRP A 16 9.71 17.47 -12.59
C TRP A 16 11.15 17.90 -12.31
N LYS A 17 11.62 18.98 -12.94
CA LYS A 17 12.95 19.56 -12.65
C LYS A 17 13.05 20.05 -11.20
N ARG A 18 12.01 20.75 -10.69
CA ARG A 18 11.93 21.20 -9.30
C ARG A 18 11.90 20.01 -8.33
N PHE A 19 11.10 18.98 -8.63
CA PHE A 19 11.06 17.77 -7.83
C PHE A 19 12.42 17.08 -7.72
N LYS A 20 13.16 16.95 -8.83
CA LYS A 20 14.53 16.40 -8.84
C LYS A 20 15.52 17.26 -8.04
N ALA A 21 15.30 18.56 -7.95
CA ALA A 21 16.16 19.45 -7.16
C ALA A 21 16.04 19.18 -5.64
N ASN A 22 14.88 18.74 -5.18
CA ASN A 22 14.70 18.24 -3.81
C ASN A 22 15.22 16.82 -3.69
N LYS A 23 16.52 16.67 -3.35
CA LYS A 23 17.20 15.38 -3.29
C LYS A 23 16.54 14.39 -2.31
N ARG A 24 16.01 14.88 -1.17
CA ARG A 24 15.34 14.02 -0.18
C ARG A 24 14.12 13.34 -0.79
N GLY A 25 13.20 14.11 -1.37
CA GLY A 25 12.01 13.55 -2.00
C GLY A 25 12.34 12.69 -3.21
N TYR A 26 13.33 13.07 -4.02
CA TYR A 26 13.73 12.30 -5.20
C TYR A 26 14.28 10.91 -4.83
N TYR A 27 15.22 10.84 -3.87
CA TYR A 27 15.73 9.53 -3.43
C TYR A 27 14.67 8.72 -2.68
N SER A 28 13.82 9.36 -1.87
CA SER A 28 12.72 8.68 -1.19
C SER A 28 11.74 8.03 -2.18
N LEU A 29 11.45 8.70 -3.30
CA LEU A 29 10.60 8.12 -4.36
C LEU A 29 11.21 6.84 -4.93
N TRP A 30 12.50 6.87 -5.28
CA TRP A 30 13.16 5.71 -5.86
C TRP A 30 13.31 4.56 -4.86
N ILE A 31 13.65 4.86 -3.60
CA ILE A 31 13.70 3.86 -2.54
C ILE A 31 12.32 3.22 -2.36
N PHE A 32 11.26 4.02 -2.26
CA PHE A 32 9.89 3.51 -2.11
C PHE A 32 9.46 2.64 -3.30
N ILE A 33 9.70 3.11 -4.54
CA ILE A 33 9.38 2.34 -5.76
C ILE A 33 10.16 1.02 -5.79
N THR A 34 11.44 1.03 -5.42
CA THR A 34 12.28 -0.19 -5.39
C THR A 34 11.77 -1.17 -4.33
N LEU A 35 11.53 -0.71 -3.09
CA LEU A 35 11.02 -1.57 -2.02
C LEU A 35 9.64 -2.14 -2.36
N PHE A 36 8.75 -1.30 -2.88
CA PHE A 36 7.42 -1.74 -3.28
C PHE A 36 7.50 -2.69 -4.49
N GLY A 37 8.32 -2.36 -5.50
CA GLY A 37 8.55 -3.23 -6.65
C GLY A 37 9.08 -4.60 -6.24
N LEU A 38 10.08 -4.66 -5.36
CA LEU A 38 10.59 -5.91 -4.80
C LEU A 38 9.50 -6.69 -4.03
N SER A 39 8.67 -6.00 -3.26
CA SER A 39 7.59 -6.63 -2.50
C SER A 39 6.50 -7.25 -3.40
N LEU A 40 6.32 -6.75 -4.63
CA LEU A 40 5.41 -7.38 -5.61
C LEU A 40 5.88 -8.77 -6.05
N PHE A 41 7.18 -9.02 -5.97
CA PHE A 41 7.81 -10.31 -6.24
C PHE A 41 8.21 -11.02 -4.93
N ALA A 42 7.40 -10.86 -3.89
CA ALA A 42 7.69 -11.44 -2.58
C ALA A 42 7.89 -12.96 -2.65
N GLU A 43 7.16 -13.65 -3.52
CA GLU A 43 7.27 -15.09 -3.74
C GLU A 43 8.65 -15.54 -4.27
N LEU A 44 9.38 -14.64 -4.95
CA LEU A 44 10.75 -14.90 -5.41
C LEU A 44 11.81 -14.56 -4.35
N LEU A 45 11.45 -13.72 -3.37
CA LEU A 45 12.34 -13.29 -2.31
C LEU A 45 12.21 -14.12 -1.05
N SER A 46 10.99 -14.54 -0.73
CA SER A 46 10.61 -15.19 0.53
C SER A 46 9.50 -16.19 0.26
N ASN A 47 9.83 -17.48 0.19
CA ASN A 47 8.89 -18.56 -0.07
C ASN A 47 9.45 -19.87 0.49
N ASP A 48 8.58 -20.77 0.90
CA ASP A 48 8.91 -22.13 1.33
C ASP A 48 9.17 -23.10 0.18
N LYS A 49 8.80 -22.69 -1.07
CA LYS A 49 8.99 -23.51 -2.28
C LYS A 49 10.22 -23.06 -3.07
N PRO A 50 11.03 -24.01 -3.58
CA PRO A 50 12.12 -23.68 -4.48
C PRO A 50 11.60 -23.02 -5.77
N LEU A 51 12.40 -22.10 -6.32
CA LEU A 51 12.12 -21.44 -7.59
C LEU A 51 12.29 -22.38 -8.77
N LEU A 52 13.29 -23.25 -8.69
CA LEU A 52 13.61 -24.24 -9.71
C LEU A 52 14.23 -25.47 -9.04
N VAL A 53 13.78 -26.65 -9.46
CA VAL A 53 14.34 -27.95 -9.05
C VAL A 53 14.75 -28.71 -10.30
N TYR A 54 15.96 -29.26 -10.29
CA TYR A 54 16.42 -30.26 -11.25
C TYR A 54 16.47 -31.59 -10.54
N TYR A 55 15.62 -32.52 -10.96
CA TYR A 55 15.49 -33.84 -10.36
C TYR A 55 15.34 -34.91 -11.44
N GLU A 56 16.16 -35.95 -11.40
CA GLU A 56 16.15 -37.08 -12.37
C GLU A 56 16.05 -36.61 -13.83
N SER A 57 16.96 -35.72 -14.26
CA SER A 57 17.02 -35.18 -15.63
C SER A 57 15.82 -34.35 -16.08
N SER A 58 14.96 -33.94 -15.15
CA SER A 58 13.77 -33.10 -15.42
C SER A 58 13.77 -31.81 -14.59
N PHE A 59 13.19 -30.76 -15.16
CA PHE A 59 13.03 -29.47 -14.48
C PHE A 59 11.63 -29.34 -13.91
N TYR A 60 11.55 -28.85 -12.65
CA TYR A 60 10.32 -28.59 -11.94
C TYR A 60 10.33 -27.16 -11.41
N VAL A 61 9.15 -26.51 -11.36
CA VAL A 61 8.99 -25.14 -10.88
C VAL A 61 7.95 -25.12 -9.75
N PRO A 62 8.33 -25.48 -8.50
CA PRO A 62 7.40 -25.62 -7.38
C PRO A 62 6.69 -24.33 -6.99
N VAL A 63 7.31 -23.18 -7.23
CA VAL A 63 6.69 -21.86 -6.99
C VAL A 63 5.44 -21.63 -7.85
N LEU A 64 5.33 -22.27 -9.01
CA LEU A 64 4.19 -22.09 -9.94
C LEU A 64 3.24 -23.29 -9.94
N LYS A 65 3.73 -24.49 -9.62
CA LYS A 65 2.95 -25.73 -9.72
C LYS A 65 3.19 -26.59 -8.48
N VAL A 66 2.12 -27.14 -7.95
CA VAL A 66 2.16 -28.10 -6.84
C VAL A 66 2.63 -29.47 -7.36
N TYR A 67 3.58 -30.06 -6.65
CA TYR A 67 4.08 -31.43 -6.92
C TYR A 67 3.95 -32.24 -5.63
N PRO A 68 3.49 -33.53 -5.74
CA PRO A 68 3.49 -34.43 -4.61
C PRO A 68 4.91 -34.80 -4.22
N GLU A 69 5.14 -35.17 -2.98
CA GLU A 69 6.46 -35.60 -2.48
C GLU A 69 7.00 -36.83 -3.24
N THR A 70 6.11 -37.72 -3.64
CA THR A 70 6.44 -38.91 -4.48
C THR A 70 7.14 -38.56 -5.80
N THR A 71 6.92 -37.34 -6.33
CA THR A 71 7.65 -36.83 -7.52
C THR A 71 9.15 -36.75 -7.29
N PHE A 72 9.58 -36.53 -6.05
CA PHE A 72 10.98 -36.37 -5.64
C PHE A 72 11.49 -37.56 -4.83
N GLY A 73 10.83 -38.72 -4.96
CA GLY A 73 11.23 -39.97 -4.32
C GLY A 73 10.86 -40.04 -2.83
N GLY A 74 9.96 -39.24 -2.36
CA GLY A 74 9.39 -39.34 -1.04
C GLY A 74 8.20 -40.30 -0.94
N ASP A 75 7.61 -40.43 0.25
CA ASP A 75 6.64 -41.47 0.55
C ASP A 75 5.17 -41.01 0.45
N PHE A 76 4.91 -39.69 0.36
CA PHE A 76 3.57 -39.11 0.45
C PHE A 76 3.03 -38.56 -0.87
N GLU A 77 1.76 -38.83 -1.15
CA GLU A 77 1.01 -38.25 -2.29
C GLU A 77 0.57 -36.78 -2.04
N THR A 78 0.80 -36.27 -0.83
CA THR A 78 0.55 -34.85 -0.48
C THR A 78 1.62 -33.96 -1.09
N GLU A 79 1.34 -32.64 -1.16
CA GLU A 79 2.32 -31.66 -1.61
C GLU A 79 3.63 -31.79 -0.82
N ALA A 80 4.77 -31.76 -1.52
CA ALA A 80 6.08 -31.85 -0.91
C ALA A 80 6.33 -30.66 0.04
N ASP A 81 6.74 -30.94 1.28
CA ASP A 81 7.22 -29.93 2.22
C ASP A 81 8.70 -29.65 1.99
N TYR A 82 9.00 -28.60 1.25
CA TYR A 82 10.38 -28.23 0.92
C TYR A 82 11.17 -27.62 2.09
N VAL A 83 10.53 -27.39 3.23
CA VAL A 83 11.20 -26.98 4.47
C VAL A 83 11.71 -28.20 5.24
N ASP A 84 11.07 -29.36 5.06
CA ASP A 84 11.47 -30.62 5.68
C ASP A 84 12.90 -30.98 5.31
N PRO A 85 13.79 -31.26 6.30
CA PRO A 85 15.15 -31.74 6.06
C PRO A 85 15.22 -32.99 5.18
N TYR A 86 14.27 -33.93 5.31
CA TYR A 86 14.20 -35.13 4.51
C TYR A 86 14.01 -34.80 3.02
N VAL A 87 13.05 -33.97 2.69
CA VAL A 87 12.78 -33.54 1.31
C VAL A 87 13.97 -32.75 0.75
N LYS A 88 14.59 -31.87 1.57
CA LYS A 88 15.82 -31.17 1.17
C LYS A 88 16.97 -32.12 0.83
N ASP A 89 17.11 -33.20 1.59
CA ASP A 89 18.12 -34.21 1.32
C ASP A 89 17.84 -34.97 0.02
N LEU A 90 16.59 -35.33 -0.28
CA LEU A 90 16.18 -35.95 -1.54
C LEU A 90 16.53 -35.06 -2.74
N LEU A 91 16.26 -33.78 -2.65
CA LEU A 91 16.51 -32.79 -3.71
C LEU A 91 17.99 -32.46 -3.94
N ASN A 92 18.89 -32.84 -3.01
CA ASN A 92 20.32 -32.56 -3.09
C ASN A 92 21.16 -33.82 -3.30
N LYS A 93 20.56 -35.02 -3.47
CA LYS A 93 21.25 -36.28 -3.76
C LYS A 93 21.42 -36.48 -5.28
N ASN A 94 22.43 -37.26 -5.66
CA ASN A 94 22.61 -37.83 -7.02
C ASN A 94 22.59 -36.80 -8.17
N ASP A 95 23.36 -35.74 -8.11
CA ASP A 95 23.42 -34.63 -9.09
C ASP A 95 22.12 -33.81 -9.22
N ASN A 96 21.14 -34.03 -8.35
CA ASN A 96 19.97 -33.17 -8.24
C ASN A 96 20.32 -31.85 -7.49
N TRP A 97 19.61 -30.77 -7.81
CA TRP A 97 19.79 -29.49 -7.16
C TRP A 97 18.49 -28.67 -7.18
N ALA A 98 18.38 -27.76 -6.22
CA ALA A 98 17.28 -26.84 -6.11
C ALA A 98 17.77 -25.40 -5.88
N ILE A 99 17.14 -24.44 -6.54
CA ILE A 99 17.36 -23.01 -6.31
C ILE A 99 16.23 -22.51 -5.42
N TYR A 100 16.61 -22.06 -4.24
CA TYR A 100 15.67 -21.51 -3.26
C TYR A 100 15.65 -19.98 -3.31
N PRO A 101 14.53 -19.34 -2.83
CA PRO A 101 14.51 -17.92 -2.53
C PRO A 101 15.55 -17.52 -1.48
N LEU A 102 15.77 -16.20 -1.33
CA LEU A 102 16.70 -15.67 -0.30
C LEU A 102 16.25 -16.01 1.13
N ASN A 103 14.95 -16.03 1.38
CA ASN A 103 14.32 -16.47 2.62
C ASN A 103 13.48 -17.72 2.34
N LEU A 104 13.71 -18.79 3.10
CA LEU A 104 13.10 -20.11 2.89
C LEU A 104 11.70 -20.25 3.52
N PHE A 105 11.10 -19.18 3.90
CA PHE A 105 9.79 -19.17 4.55
C PHE A 105 8.83 -18.25 3.81
N ARG A 106 7.58 -18.68 3.71
CA ARG A 106 6.45 -17.87 3.32
C ARG A 106 5.87 -17.19 4.57
N TYR A 107 4.98 -16.21 4.42
CA TYR A 107 4.37 -15.47 5.54
C TYR A 107 3.51 -16.32 6.48
N ASP A 108 3.04 -17.49 6.03
CA ASP A 108 2.18 -18.44 6.76
C ASP A 108 2.90 -19.74 7.13
N THR A 109 4.11 -19.98 6.61
CA THR A 109 4.92 -21.16 6.92
C THR A 109 5.38 -21.13 8.35
N ILE A 110 5.09 -22.18 9.10
CA ILE A 110 5.53 -22.38 10.49
C ILE A 110 6.84 -23.15 10.49
N ASN A 111 7.85 -22.64 11.18
CA ASN A 111 9.12 -23.35 11.38
C ASN A 111 8.98 -24.34 12.55
N TYR A 112 8.65 -25.60 12.24
CA TYR A 112 8.56 -26.68 13.22
C TYR A 112 9.92 -27.21 13.68
N TYR A 113 11.00 -26.87 13.00
CA TYR A 113 12.37 -27.34 13.28
C TYR A 113 13.14 -26.40 14.17
N ASN A 114 12.52 -25.36 14.66
CA ASN A 114 13.14 -24.44 15.60
C ASN A 114 13.32 -25.10 16.97
N GLN A 115 14.53 -25.00 17.53
CA GLN A 115 14.86 -25.58 18.84
C GLN A 115 14.41 -24.70 20.01
N GLN A 116 14.05 -23.46 19.76
CA GLN A 116 13.60 -22.51 20.79
C GLN A 116 12.08 -22.37 20.79
N PRO A 117 11.47 -22.08 21.95
CA PRO A 117 10.05 -21.77 22.01
C PRO A 117 9.74 -20.48 21.25
N ASN A 118 8.54 -20.40 20.67
CA ASN A 118 8.08 -19.21 19.95
C ASN A 118 7.50 -18.17 20.92
N PRO A 119 7.74 -16.87 20.68
CA PRO A 119 8.54 -16.29 19.60
C PRO A 119 10.04 -16.50 19.80
N ALA A 120 10.74 -17.06 18.79
CA ALA A 120 12.17 -17.35 18.85
C ALA A 120 13.01 -16.19 18.33
N ALA A 121 14.16 -15.97 19.00
CA ALA A 121 15.09 -14.90 18.66
C ALA A 121 15.70 -15.05 17.24
N PRO A 122 16.19 -13.96 16.63
CA PRO A 122 16.88 -13.99 15.36
C PRO A 122 17.97 -15.08 15.32
N SER A 123 17.97 -15.85 14.22
CA SER A 123 18.88 -16.97 14.00
C SER A 123 19.36 -17.01 12.54
N LYS A 124 20.18 -18.01 12.18
CA LYS A 124 20.59 -18.21 10.78
C LYS A 124 19.43 -18.60 9.88
N ASP A 125 18.48 -19.36 10.41
CA ASP A 125 17.31 -19.84 9.63
C ASP A 125 16.22 -18.78 9.58
N ASN A 126 16.02 -18.03 10.68
CA ASN A 126 15.05 -16.94 10.78
C ASN A 126 15.77 -15.63 11.09
N LEU A 127 16.18 -14.87 10.05
CA LEU A 127 17.04 -13.69 10.18
C LEU A 127 16.51 -12.62 11.15
N LEU A 128 15.21 -12.43 11.20
CA LEU A 128 14.54 -11.51 12.12
C LEU A 128 13.75 -12.25 13.23
N GLY A 129 14.05 -13.53 13.46
CA GLY A 129 13.35 -14.37 14.41
C GLY A 129 11.99 -14.84 13.92
N THR A 130 11.23 -15.46 14.83
CA THR A 130 9.86 -15.93 14.57
C THR A 130 8.84 -15.11 15.35
N ASP A 131 7.60 -15.17 14.91
CA ASP A 131 6.45 -14.65 15.65
C ASP A 131 5.95 -15.66 16.71
N ASP A 132 4.86 -15.30 17.40
CA ASP A 132 4.25 -16.12 18.48
C ASP A 132 3.78 -17.50 18.00
N ARG A 133 3.57 -17.67 16.68
CA ARG A 133 3.13 -18.94 16.05
C ARG A 133 4.25 -19.67 15.33
N GLY A 134 5.49 -19.18 15.43
CA GLY A 134 6.65 -19.81 14.75
C GLY A 134 6.79 -19.44 13.27
N ARG A 135 6.10 -18.40 12.80
CA ARG A 135 6.22 -17.91 11.42
C ARG A 135 7.39 -16.94 11.31
N ASP A 136 8.06 -16.92 10.17
CA ASP A 136 9.20 -16.05 9.92
C ASP A 136 8.83 -14.57 9.86
N VAL A 137 9.48 -13.73 10.71
CA VAL A 137 9.18 -12.30 10.80
C VAL A 137 9.58 -11.55 9.53
N LEU A 138 10.71 -11.89 8.88
CA LEU A 138 11.14 -11.25 7.63
C LEU A 138 10.12 -11.49 6.51
N ALA A 139 9.64 -12.72 6.37
CA ALA A 139 8.57 -13.06 5.43
C ALA A 139 7.32 -12.22 5.71
N ARG A 140 6.86 -12.20 6.95
CA ARG A 140 5.67 -11.43 7.34
C ARG A 140 5.81 -9.93 7.11
N LEU A 141 7.00 -9.37 7.28
CA LEU A 141 7.27 -7.96 6.97
C LEU A 141 7.19 -7.68 5.47
N ILE A 142 7.80 -8.51 4.62
CA ILE A 142 7.79 -8.32 3.16
C ILE A 142 6.35 -8.39 2.63
N TYR A 143 5.60 -9.43 3.00
CA TYR A 143 4.22 -9.61 2.56
C TYR A 143 3.26 -8.60 3.20
N GLY A 144 3.45 -8.25 4.48
CA GLY A 144 2.66 -7.25 5.19
C GLY A 144 2.87 -5.84 4.64
N PHE A 145 4.11 -5.49 4.29
CA PHE A 145 4.41 -4.23 3.59
C PHE A 145 3.69 -4.17 2.24
N ARG A 146 3.76 -5.23 1.41
CA ARG A 146 3.06 -5.32 0.13
C ARG A 146 1.56 -5.11 0.31
N LEU A 147 0.96 -5.84 1.24
CA LEU A 147 -0.48 -5.74 1.52
C LEU A 147 -0.87 -4.33 1.96
N SER A 148 -0.13 -3.73 2.89
CA SER A 148 -0.40 -2.40 3.41
C SER A 148 -0.32 -1.32 2.31
N VAL A 149 0.67 -1.41 1.42
CA VAL A 149 0.82 -0.46 0.32
C VAL A 149 -0.27 -0.64 -0.74
N LEU A 150 -0.59 -1.89 -1.14
CA LEU A 150 -1.69 -2.17 -2.09
C LEU A 150 -3.04 -1.71 -1.53
N PHE A 151 -3.32 -2.02 -0.26
CA PHE A 151 -4.51 -1.54 0.44
C PHE A 151 -4.62 -0.02 0.40
N ALA A 152 -3.53 0.68 0.74
CA ALA A 152 -3.49 2.13 0.75
C ALA A 152 -3.68 2.74 -0.64
N PHE A 153 -3.14 2.14 -1.69
CA PHE A 153 -3.37 2.57 -3.06
C PHE A 153 -4.84 2.41 -3.46
N VAL A 154 -5.45 1.25 -3.22
CA VAL A 154 -6.86 1.01 -3.56
C VAL A 154 -7.77 1.97 -2.82
N LEU A 155 -7.58 2.10 -1.49
CA LEU A 155 -8.36 3.03 -0.67
C LEU A 155 -8.20 4.48 -1.12
N THR A 156 -6.97 4.88 -1.46
CA THR A 156 -6.68 6.24 -1.94
C THR A 156 -7.34 6.50 -3.31
N ILE A 157 -7.28 5.56 -4.24
CA ILE A 157 -7.91 5.68 -5.57
C ILE A 157 -9.41 5.86 -5.43
N ILE A 158 -10.07 5.01 -4.62
CA ILE A 158 -11.52 5.10 -4.37
C ILE A 158 -11.86 6.45 -3.71
N GLY A 159 -11.14 6.81 -2.64
CA GLY A 159 -11.38 8.05 -1.92
C GLY A 159 -11.15 9.30 -2.77
N VAL A 160 -10.16 9.28 -3.66
CA VAL A 160 -9.88 10.37 -4.63
C VAL A 160 -10.99 10.46 -5.67
N ALA A 161 -11.42 9.34 -6.25
CA ALA A 161 -12.49 9.33 -7.24
C ALA A 161 -13.81 9.88 -6.66
N LEU A 162 -14.21 9.39 -5.49
CA LEU A 162 -15.42 9.84 -4.80
C LEU A 162 -15.30 11.30 -4.34
N GLY A 163 -14.16 11.69 -3.79
CA GLY A 163 -13.91 13.07 -3.33
C GLY A 163 -13.92 14.08 -4.47
N ILE A 164 -13.30 13.76 -5.61
CA ILE A 164 -13.34 14.61 -6.81
C ILE A 164 -14.77 14.72 -7.32
N PHE A 165 -15.46 13.61 -7.46
CA PHE A 165 -16.85 13.60 -7.96
C PHE A 165 -17.76 14.44 -7.07
N ALA A 166 -17.80 14.16 -5.77
CA ALA A 166 -18.66 14.86 -4.82
C ALA A 166 -18.29 16.36 -4.70
N GLY A 167 -16.99 16.67 -4.56
CA GLY A 167 -16.53 18.04 -4.44
C GLY A 167 -16.76 18.88 -5.71
N ALA A 168 -16.52 18.28 -6.89
CA ALA A 168 -16.79 18.95 -8.17
C ALA A 168 -18.27 19.26 -8.37
N MET A 169 -19.15 18.32 -8.05
CA MET A 169 -20.60 18.52 -8.12
C MET A 169 -21.07 19.65 -7.20
N GLN A 170 -20.64 19.64 -5.95
CA GLN A 170 -20.97 20.66 -4.95
C GLN A 170 -20.42 22.03 -5.36
N GLY A 171 -19.14 22.11 -5.69
CA GLY A 171 -18.46 23.36 -5.99
C GLY A 171 -18.92 23.99 -7.30
N TYR A 172 -19.22 23.19 -8.34
CA TYR A 172 -19.65 23.70 -9.63
C TYR A 172 -21.09 24.21 -9.60
N PHE A 173 -22.02 23.40 -9.17
CA PHE A 173 -23.45 23.77 -9.16
C PHE A 173 -23.77 24.73 -8.02
N GLY A 174 -23.22 24.52 -6.83
CA GLY A 174 -23.47 25.35 -5.65
C GLY A 174 -24.94 25.33 -5.20
N GLY A 175 -25.38 26.36 -4.50
CA GLY A 175 -26.78 26.56 -4.10
C GLY A 175 -27.35 25.37 -3.31
N LYS A 176 -28.51 24.86 -3.71
CA LYS A 176 -29.19 23.76 -3.02
C LYS A 176 -28.41 22.43 -3.05
N ILE A 177 -27.74 22.13 -4.16
CA ILE A 177 -26.92 20.91 -4.29
C ILE A 177 -25.79 20.93 -3.27
N ASP A 178 -25.08 22.03 -3.18
CA ASP A 178 -24.03 22.24 -2.22
C ASP A 178 -24.53 22.14 -0.78
N LEU A 179 -25.63 22.85 -0.49
CA LEU A 179 -26.22 22.87 0.85
C LEU A 179 -26.62 21.46 1.33
N TYR A 180 -27.36 20.69 0.51
CA TYR A 180 -27.80 19.37 0.92
C TYR A 180 -26.63 18.37 1.01
N ALA A 181 -25.68 18.41 0.07
CA ALA A 181 -24.52 17.55 0.11
C ALA A 181 -23.66 17.82 1.34
N GLN A 182 -23.46 19.10 1.73
CA GLN A 182 -22.75 19.45 2.97
C GLN A 182 -23.50 18.92 4.21
N ARG A 183 -24.82 19.01 4.27
CA ARG A 183 -25.59 18.43 5.38
C ARG A 183 -25.43 16.91 5.49
N ILE A 184 -25.39 16.21 4.34
CA ILE A 184 -25.11 14.77 4.34
C ILE A 184 -23.70 14.50 4.85
N ILE A 185 -22.69 15.24 4.39
CA ILE A 185 -21.30 15.09 4.84
C ILE A 185 -21.16 15.36 6.35
N GLU A 186 -21.80 16.43 6.85
CA GLU A 186 -21.78 16.78 8.27
C GLU A 186 -22.42 15.67 9.14
N VAL A 187 -23.60 15.18 8.77
CA VAL A 187 -24.27 14.08 9.49
C VAL A 187 -23.43 12.80 9.44
N TRP A 188 -22.94 12.45 8.25
CA TRP A 188 -22.13 11.24 8.07
C TRP A 188 -20.79 11.30 8.79
N GLY A 189 -20.10 12.44 8.67
CA GLY A 189 -18.80 12.69 9.32
C GLY A 189 -18.88 12.85 10.84
N SER A 190 -20.09 13.06 11.41
CA SER A 190 -20.30 13.08 12.86
C SER A 190 -20.31 11.69 13.49
N MET A 191 -20.46 10.65 12.68
CA MET A 191 -20.43 9.26 13.17
C MET A 191 -19.01 8.87 13.56
N PRO A 192 -18.79 8.31 14.76
CA PRO A 192 -17.45 7.88 15.16
C PRO A 192 -17.07 6.60 14.39
N GLU A 193 -16.15 6.75 13.44
CA GLU A 193 -15.74 5.70 12.49
C GLU A 193 -15.32 4.39 13.20
N LEU A 194 -14.54 4.49 14.28
CA LEU A 194 -14.08 3.32 15.05
C LEU A 194 -15.24 2.50 15.61
N TYR A 195 -16.31 3.12 16.11
CA TYR A 195 -17.45 2.37 16.64
C TYR A 195 -18.19 1.60 15.54
N LEU A 196 -18.31 2.20 14.35
CA LEU A 196 -18.90 1.50 13.22
C LEU A 196 -18.04 0.32 12.79
N LEU A 197 -16.71 0.48 12.75
CA LEU A 197 -15.80 -0.62 12.46
C LEU A 197 -15.92 -1.76 13.46
N ILE A 198 -16.02 -1.47 14.77
CA ILE A 198 -16.24 -2.47 15.81
C ILE A 198 -17.57 -3.24 15.59
N ILE A 199 -18.66 -2.51 15.30
CA ILE A 199 -19.96 -3.11 15.03
C ILE A 199 -19.88 -4.03 13.81
N PHE A 200 -19.28 -3.58 12.71
CA PHE A 200 -19.15 -4.39 11.51
C PHE A 200 -18.22 -5.58 11.70
N ALA A 201 -17.10 -5.42 12.43
CA ALA A 201 -16.20 -6.51 12.75
C ALA A 201 -16.84 -7.58 13.65
N SER A 202 -17.86 -7.22 14.43
CA SER A 202 -18.63 -8.19 15.25
C SER A 202 -19.71 -8.97 14.46
N LEU A 203 -20.15 -8.40 13.32
CA LEU A 203 -21.22 -8.98 12.48
C LEU A 203 -20.68 -9.76 11.29
N PHE A 204 -19.51 -9.38 10.78
CA PHE A 204 -18.92 -9.95 9.58
C PHE A 204 -17.50 -10.45 9.88
N GLU A 205 -17.09 -11.48 9.17
CA GLU A 205 -15.70 -11.94 9.24
C GLU A 205 -14.76 -10.85 8.69
N PRO A 206 -13.71 -10.49 9.46
CA PRO A 206 -12.74 -9.49 9.04
C PRO A 206 -12.08 -9.89 7.71
N SER A 207 -12.00 -8.95 6.78
CA SER A 207 -11.32 -9.15 5.50
C SER A 207 -10.80 -7.82 4.94
N VAL A 208 -9.76 -7.92 4.10
CA VAL A 208 -9.20 -6.75 3.41
C VAL A 208 -10.28 -5.99 2.62
N LEU A 209 -11.18 -6.73 1.95
CA LEU A 209 -12.25 -6.13 1.16
C LEU A 209 -13.25 -5.38 2.04
N LEU A 210 -13.68 -5.97 3.16
CA LEU A 210 -14.59 -5.34 4.11
C LEU A 210 -14.00 -4.02 4.63
N LEU A 211 -12.71 -4.01 5.00
CA LEU A 211 -12.03 -2.80 5.47
C LEU A 211 -11.95 -1.72 4.38
N ILE A 212 -11.63 -2.10 3.13
CA ILE A 212 -11.64 -1.15 2.00
C ILE A 212 -13.01 -0.52 1.85
N ILE A 213 -14.09 -1.30 1.87
CA ILE A 213 -15.46 -0.79 1.74
C ILE A 213 -15.78 0.17 2.89
N LEU A 214 -15.56 -0.25 4.14
CA LEU A 214 -15.89 0.55 5.32
C LEU A 214 -15.12 1.87 5.37
N LEU A 215 -13.80 1.82 5.17
CA LEU A 215 -12.97 3.03 5.17
C LEU A 215 -13.22 3.93 3.96
N SER A 216 -13.64 3.35 2.81
CA SER A 216 -14.02 4.14 1.64
C SER A 216 -15.27 4.96 1.85
N ILE A 217 -16.18 4.53 2.73
CA ILE A 217 -17.42 5.26 3.05
C ILE A 217 -17.11 6.62 3.70
N PHE A 218 -16.01 6.70 4.48
CA PHE A 218 -15.61 7.93 5.20
C PHE A 218 -14.45 8.66 4.52
N GLY A 219 -13.52 7.95 3.92
CA GLY A 219 -12.23 8.47 3.47
C GLY A 219 -12.27 9.52 2.34
N TRP A 220 -13.40 9.74 1.67
CA TRP A 220 -13.53 10.68 0.56
C TRP A 220 -13.90 12.12 0.98
N MET A 221 -14.53 12.29 2.16
CA MET A 221 -15.16 13.56 2.57
C MET A 221 -14.17 14.72 2.65
N GLY A 222 -13.04 14.54 3.33
CA GLY A 222 -12.04 15.60 3.45
C GLY A 222 -11.47 16.05 2.10
N LEU A 223 -11.35 15.15 1.11
CA LEU A 223 -10.93 15.53 -0.22
C LEU A 223 -12.04 16.25 -0.99
N ALA A 224 -13.30 15.85 -0.78
CA ALA A 224 -14.44 16.53 -1.38
C ALA A 224 -14.49 18.01 -0.99
N ASP A 225 -14.19 18.35 0.27
CA ASP A 225 -14.15 19.72 0.73
C ASP A 225 -13.08 20.56 0.02
N TYR A 226 -11.89 20.01 -0.17
CA TYR A 226 -10.82 20.67 -0.94
C TYR A 226 -11.21 20.91 -2.40
N VAL A 227 -11.71 19.88 -3.06
CA VAL A 227 -12.14 19.96 -4.47
C VAL A 227 -13.32 20.94 -4.60
N ARG A 228 -14.27 20.90 -3.67
CA ARG A 228 -15.39 21.84 -3.60
C ARG A 228 -14.90 23.28 -3.53
N ALA A 229 -13.96 23.57 -2.63
CA ALA A 229 -13.41 24.93 -2.47
C ALA A 229 -12.75 25.43 -3.76
N GLU A 230 -11.95 24.59 -4.44
CA GLU A 230 -11.31 24.93 -5.72
C GLU A 230 -12.35 25.15 -6.84
N PHE A 231 -13.41 24.34 -6.92
CA PHE A 231 -14.46 24.51 -7.90
C PHE A 231 -15.34 25.76 -7.63
N LEU A 232 -15.65 26.06 -6.37
CA LEU A 232 -16.35 27.28 -5.98
C LEU A 232 -15.56 28.55 -6.40
N ARG A 233 -14.22 28.51 -6.21
CA ARG A 233 -13.33 29.59 -6.64
C ARG A 233 -13.25 29.63 -8.16
N GLY A 234 -12.98 28.50 -8.79
CA GLY A 234 -12.70 28.38 -10.22
C GLY A 234 -13.90 28.72 -11.10
N ARG A 235 -15.15 28.40 -10.70
CA ARG A 235 -16.36 28.67 -11.50
C ARG A 235 -16.62 30.15 -11.77
N ASN A 236 -16.03 31.04 -10.98
CA ASN A 236 -16.17 32.49 -11.09
C ASN A 236 -15.05 33.14 -11.90
N MET A 237 -14.03 32.37 -12.34
CA MET A 237 -12.91 32.87 -13.13
C MET A 237 -13.32 33.24 -14.56
N GLU A 238 -12.62 34.24 -15.14
CA GLU A 238 -12.95 34.79 -16.45
C GLU A 238 -12.94 33.75 -17.58
N TYR A 239 -12.01 32.81 -17.56
CA TYR A 239 -11.95 31.73 -18.56
C TYR A 239 -13.17 30.81 -18.53
N VAL A 240 -13.76 30.60 -17.34
CA VAL A 240 -15.00 29.81 -17.18
C VAL A 240 -16.21 30.59 -17.65
N LYS A 241 -16.28 31.89 -17.36
CA LYS A 241 -17.33 32.78 -17.87
C LYS A 241 -17.29 32.83 -19.39
N ALA A 242 -16.08 32.99 -19.99
CA ALA A 242 -15.90 32.96 -21.43
C ALA A 242 -16.34 31.63 -22.04
N ALA A 243 -15.94 30.49 -21.47
CA ALA A 243 -16.34 29.17 -21.94
C ALA A 243 -17.88 29.01 -21.91
N ARG A 244 -18.53 29.53 -20.86
CA ARG A 244 -20.01 29.52 -20.74
C ARG A 244 -20.67 30.42 -21.78
N ALA A 245 -20.11 31.61 -22.04
CA ALA A 245 -20.60 32.54 -23.06
C ALA A 245 -20.49 31.94 -24.49
N LEU A 246 -19.48 31.10 -24.73
CA LEU A 246 -19.29 30.35 -25.97
C LEU A 246 -20.23 29.12 -26.09
N GLY A 247 -21.11 28.90 -25.12
CA GLY A 247 -22.10 27.81 -25.16
C GLY A 247 -21.57 26.42 -24.81
N LEU A 248 -20.40 26.30 -24.18
CA LEU A 248 -19.89 25.00 -23.73
C LEU A 248 -20.81 24.37 -22.70
N SER A 249 -20.99 23.05 -22.79
CA SER A 249 -21.78 22.30 -21.81
C SER A 249 -21.14 22.30 -20.42
N ASN A 250 -21.92 22.17 -19.36
CA ASN A 250 -21.45 22.10 -17.99
C ASN A 250 -20.41 20.98 -17.80
N ARG A 251 -20.60 19.81 -18.43
CA ARG A 251 -19.65 18.69 -18.40
C ARG A 251 -18.30 19.11 -19.01
N ALA A 252 -18.32 19.76 -20.19
CA ALA A 252 -17.09 20.23 -20.82
C ALA A 252 -16.35 21.24 -19.94
N ILE A 253 -17.06 22.19 -19.33
CA ILE A 253 -16.47 23.18 -18.42
C ILE A 253 -15.85 22.49 -17.19
N MET A 254 -16.58 21.56 -16.55
CA MET A 254 -16.08 20.86 -15.36
C MET A 254 -14.83 20.02 -15.65
N PHE A 255 -14.90 19.13 -16.67
CA PHE A 255 -13.82 18.18 -16.91
C PHE A 255 -12.64 18.73 -17.71
N ARG A 256 -12.88 19.69 -18.62
CA ARG A 256 -11.85 20.21 -19.53
C ARG A 256 -11.19 21.49 -19.03
N HIS A 257 -11.89 22.27 -18.22
CA HIS A 257 -11.40 23.58 -17.76
C HIS A 257 -11.18 23.66 -16.26
N LEU A 258 -12.12 23.19 -15.42
CA LEU A 258 -12.01 23.30 -13.96
C LEU A 258 -11.16 22.19 -13.36
N LEU A 259 -11.49 20.94 -13.65
CA LEU A 259 -10.84 19.78 -13.02
C LEU A 259 -9.32 19.79 -13.21
N PRO A 260 -8.74 19.99 -14.40
CA PRO A 260 -7.29 19.99 -14.57
C PRO A 260 -6.58 21.05 -13.71
N ASN A 261 -7.20 22.24 -13.59
CA ASN A 261 -6.65 23.33 -12.79
C ASN A 261 -6.82 23.12 -11.27
N SER A 262 -7.80 22.32 -10.87
CA SER A 262 -8.08 21.98 -9.47
C SER A 262 -7.33 20.73 -8.99
N MET A 263 -6.57 20.04 -9.87
CA MET A 263 -5.89 18.78 -9.50
C MET A 263 -4.58 18.99 -8.73
N THR A 264 -3.97 20.17 -8.78
CA THR A 264 -2.69 20.44 -8.11
C THR A 264 -2.75 20.10 -6.60
N PRO A 265 -3.72 20.56 -5.81
CA PRO A 265 -3.84 20.15 -4.41
C PRO A 265 -4.07 18.65 -4.24
N VAL A 266 -4.92 18.04 -5.10
CA VAL A 266 -5.21 16.60 -5.03
C VAL A 266 -3.94 15.77 -5.17
N VAL A 267 -3.14 16.05 -6.21
CA VAL A 267 -1.87 15.35 -6.47
C VAL A 267 -0.87 15.56 -5.33
N THR A 268 -0.80 16.77 -4.79
CA THR A 268 0.09 17.11 -3.68
C THR A 268 -0.23 16.31 -2.41
N PHE A 269 -1.50 16.02 -2.17
CA PHE A 269 -1.94 15.28 -0.98
C PHE A 269 -1.88 13.76 -1.12
N LEU A 270 -1.68 13.20 -2.34
CA LEU A 270 -1.68 11.75 -2.55
C LEU A 270 -0.72 10.97 -1.63
N PRO A 271 0.58 11.34 -1.50
CA PRO A 271 1.49 10.59 -0.64
C PRO A 271 1.07 10.61 0.84
N PHE A 272 0.53 11.73 1.31
CA PHE A 272 0.03 11.85 2.68
C PHE A 272 -1.21 11.01 2.92
N ARG A 273 -2.11 10.89 1.92
CA ARG A 273 -3.28 10.01 1.99
C ARG A 273 -2.88 8.54 2.02
N ILE A 274 -1.91 8.15 1.19
CA ILE A 274 -1.35 6.79 1.22
C ILE A 274 -0.74 6.49 2.59
N SER A 275 0.03 7.41 3.15
CA SER A 275 0.58 7.28 4.52
C SER A 275 -0.52 7.10 5.56
N GLY A 276 -1.57 7.93 5.50
CA GLY A 276 -2.72 7.84 6.40
C GLY A 276 -3.46 6.50 6.28
N ALA A 277 -3.61 5.97 5.07
CA ALA A 277 -4.26 4.69 4.82
C ALA A 277 -3.44 3.50 5.35
N ILE A 278 -2.09 3.53 5.18
CA ILE A 278 -1.18 2.53 5.78
C ILE A 278 -1.31 2.56 7.31
N LEU A 279 -1.27 3.76 7.89
CA LEU A 279 -1.37 3.92 9.34
C LEU A 279 -2.74 3.46 9.87
N ALA A 280 -3.83 3.77 9.16
CA ALA A 280 -5.19 3.32 9.52
C ALA A 280 -5.29 1.80 9.54
N LEU A 281 -4.84 1.11 8.48
CA LEU A 281 -4.82 -0.36 8.44
C LEU A 281 -3.98 -0.92 9.58
N THR A 282 -2.75 -0.43 9.77
CA THR A 282 -1.85 -0.89 10.83
C THR A 282 -2.46 -0.70 12.22
N SER A 283 -3.15 0.43 12.45
CA SER A 283 -3.82 0.70 13.74
C SER A 283 -5.01 -0.23 13.97
N LEU A 284 -5.81 -0.52 12.95
CA LEU A 284 -6.93 -1.45 13.04
C LEU A 284 -6.45 -2.88 13.28
N ASP A 285 -5.41 -3.31 12.58
CA ASP A 285 -4.79 -4.63 12.78
C ASP A 285 -4.21 -4.77 14.20
N PHE A 286 -3.53 -3.72 14.68
CA PHE A 286 -3.01 -3.66 16.05
C PHE A 286 -4.10 -3.78 17.12
N LEU A 287 -5.30 -3.24 16.86
CA LEU A 287 -6.46 -3.33 17.74
C LEU A 287 -7.25 -4.64 17.57
N GLY A 288 -6.85 -5.52 16.66
CA GLY A 288 -7.57 -6.77 16.35
C GLY A 288 -8.87 -6.56 15.56
N LEU A 289 -9.06 -5.38 14.98
CA LEU A 289 -10.23 -5.02 14.14
C LEU A 289 -9.92 -5.07 12.64
N GLY A 290 -8.71 -5.48 12.30
CA GLY A 290 -8.18 -5.47 10.95
C GLY A 290 -8.38 -6.78 10.20
N VAL A 291 -7.30 -7.24 9.52
CA VAL A 291 -7.31 -8.49 8.76
C VAL A 291 -7.19 -9.72 9.69
N PRO A 292 -7.63 -10.92 9.22
CA PRO A 292 -7.44 -12.15 9.99
C PRO A 292 -5.97 -12.42 10.30
N PRO A 293 -5.65 -13.07 11.46
CA PRO A 293 -4.26 -13.38 11.85
C PRO A 293 -3.49 -14.26 10.86
N SER A 294 -4.18 -15.00 9.98
CA SER A 294 -3.56 -15.74 8.88
C SER A 294 -2.95 -14.84 7.81
N THR A 295 -3.47 -13.61 7.67
CA THR A 295 -2.99 -12.60 6.69
C THR A 295 -1.75 -11.91 7.22
N PRO A 296 -0.73 -11.64 6.38
CA PRO A 296 0.45 -10.91 6.83
C PRO A 296 0.10 -9.44 7.10
N SER A 297 0.37 -8.96 8.31
CA SER A 297 0.04 -7.60 8.74
C SER A 297 1.14 -7.00 9.61
N LEU A 298 1.46 -5.72 9.35
CA LEU A 298 2.38 -4.95 10.19
C LEU A 298 1.77 -4.66 11.56
N GLY A 299 0.46 -4.41 11.62
CA GLY A 299 -0.23 -4.12 12.88
C GLY A 299 -0.31 -5.33 13.81
N GLU A 300 -0.54 -6.54 13.24
CA GLU A 300 -0.51 -7.78 14.01
C GLU A 300 0.88 -8.04 14.64
N LEU A 301 1.96 -7.86 13.87
CA LEU A 301 3.32 -8.01 14.40
C LEU A 301 3.61 -7.02 15.54
N LEU A 302 3.11 -5.78 15.46
CA LEU A 302 3.22 -4.81 16.56
C LEU A 302 2.41 -5.25 17.77
N ALA A 303 1.22 -5.80 17.57
CA ALA A 303 0.37 -6.32 18.67
C ALA A 303 1.05 -7.50 19.37
N GLN A 304 1.58 -8.46 18.61
CA GLN A 304 2.36 -9.57 19.15
C GLN A 304 3.60 -9.09 19.93
N GLY A 305 4.31 -8.08 19.42
CA GLY A 305 5.47 -7.50 20.08
C GLY A 305 5.12 -6.75 21.37
N LYS A 306 3.92 -6.17 21.47
CA LYS A 306 3.38 -5.59 22.71
C LYS A 306 3.11 -6.68 23.75
N ASP A 307 2.55 -7.81 23.32
CA ASP A 307 2.16 -8.91 24.22
C ASP A 307 3.39 -9.78 24.61
N ASN A 308 4.48 -9.73 23.81
CA ASN A 308 5.74 -10.44 24.04
C ASN A 308 6.92 -9.45 24.13
N ILE A 309 7.04 -8.74 25.23
CA ILE A 309 8.04 -7.65 25.40
C ILE A 309 9.49 -8.17 25.25
N GLU A 310 9.78 -9.40 25.64
CA GLU A 310 11.10 -10.02 25.49
C GLU A 310 11.46 -10.23 24.00
N ALA A 311 10.48 -10.40 23.14
CA ALA A 311 10.64 -10.55 21.70
C ALA A 311 10.72 -9.16 21.00
N TRP A 312 11.70 -8.36 21.41
CA TRP A 312 11.91 -6.98 20.92
C TRP A 312 12.02 -6.87 19.38
N TRP A 313 12.46 -7.93 18.72
CA TRP A 313 12.60 -7.98 17.25
C TRP A 313 11.26 -7.82 16.53
N LEU A 314 10.14 -8.29 17.11
CA LEU A 314 8.80 -8.13 16.55
C LEU A 314 8.43 -6.65 16.42
N SER A 315 8.51 -5.93 17.55
CA SER A 315 8.17 -4.50 17.58
C SER A 315 9.19 -3.66 16.80
N MET A 316 10.50 -3.89 17.01
CA MET A 316 11.55 -3.04 16.44
C MET A 316 11.61 -3.16 14.92
N SER A 317 11.62 -4.38 14.37
CA SER A 317 11.68 -4.59 12.92
C SER A 317 10.45 -4.02 12.22
N THR A 318 9.26 -4.25 12.80
CA THR A 318 8.01 -3.72 12.25
C THR A 318 7.96 -2.19 12.33
N PHE A 319 8.40 -1.62 13.45
CA PHE A 319 8.48 -0.17 13.62
C PHE A 319 9.41 0.48 12.58
N VAL A 320 10.57 -0.10 12.33
CA VAL A 320 11.52 0.41 11.32
C VAL A 320 10.89 0.38 9.92
N VAL A 321 10.22 -0.72 9.54
CA VAL A 321 9.55 -0.83 8.24
C VAL A 321 8.40 0.17 8.12
N LEU A 322 7.55 0.27 9.15
CA LEU A 322 6.40 1.17 9.15
C LEU A 322 6.84 2.64 9.10
N VAL A 323 7.65 3.06 10.07
CA VAL A 323 8.10 4.47 10.17
C VAL A 323 8.96 4.85 8.96
N GLY A 324 9.84 3.96 8.49
CA GLY A 324 10.62 4.17 7.27
C GLY A 324 9.72 4.41 6.06
N THR A 325 8.68 3.59 5.88
CA THR A 325 7.70 3.75 4.79
C THR A 325 6.96 5.08 4.88
N LEU A 326 6.46 5.44 6.07
CA LEU A 326 5.75 6.70 6.28
C LEU A 326 6.67 7.91 6.04
N MET A 327 7.92 7.87 6.50
CA MET A 327 8.89 8.94 6.24
C MET A 327 9.21 9.10 4.76
N LEU A 328 9.38 8.00 4.01
CA LEU A 328 9.59 8.07 2.56
C LEU A 328 8.41 8.76 1.87
N LEU A 329 7.18 8.39 2.21
CA LEU A 329 5.97 8.98 1.64
C LEU A 329 5.81 10.46 2.03
N ILE A 330 6.14 10.86 3.26
CA ILE A 330 6.13 12.25 3.70
C ILE A 330 7.14 13.07 2.89
N PHE A 331 8.39 12.61 2.73
CA PHE A 331 9.40 13.33 1.94
C PHE A 331 9.02 13.44 0.46
N ILE A 332 8.37 12.42 -0.10
CA ILE A 332 7.80 12.46 -1.47
C ILE A 332 6.72 13.54 -1.53
N GLY A 333 5.82 13.58 -0.54
CA GLY A 333 4.73 14.55 -0.48
C GLY A 333 5.21 15.99 -0.35
N GLU A 334 6.19 16.24 0.50
CA GLU A 334 6.81 17.56 0.67
C GLU A 334 7.49 18.04 -0.63
N ALA A 335 8.30 17.17 -1.24
CA ALA A 335 8.96 17.50 -2.50
C ALA A 335 7.97 17.75 -3.65
N LEU A 336 6.89 16.98 -3.70
CA LEU A 336 5.83 17.16 -4.69
C LEU A 336 5.09 18.48 -4.47
N ARG A 337 4.80 18.82 -3.22
CA ARG A 337 4.20 20.10 -2.85
C ARG A 337 5.09 21.30 -3.26
N GLU A 338 6.39 21.24 -2.98
CA GLU A 338 7.34 22.27 -3.37
C GLU A 338 7.45 22.39 -4.90
N ALA A 339 7.45 21.26 -5.62
CA ALA A 339 7.57 21.23 -7.07
C ALA A 339 6.35 21.84 -7.80
N LEU A 340 5.15 21.67 -7.22
CA LEU A 340 3.90 22.17 -7.78
C LEU A 340 3.51 23.56 -7.29
N ASP A 341 4.18 24.10 -6.26
CA ASP A 341 3.94 25.48 -5.80
C ASP A 341 4.54 26.49 -6.79
N THR A 342 3.66 27.17 -7.52
CA THR A 342 4.05 28.17 -8.54
C THR A 342 4.35 29.55 -7.94
N ARG A 343 4.13 29.75 -6.63
CA ARG A 343 4.29 31.08 -5.98
C ARG A 343 5.75 31.41 -5.64
N ARG A 344 6.67 30.48 -5.79
CA ARG A 344 8.10 30.62 -5.47
C ARG A 344 9.00 30.70 -6.71
N GLY A 345 8.46 31.05 -7.88
CA GLY A 345 9.21 31.21 -9.11
C GLY A 345 9.10 32.60 -9.68
#